data_9c0c002c39301be4d48267a9cb0db885
#
_entry.id   9c0c002c39301be4d48267a9cb0db885
#
_cell.length_a   1.000
_cell.length_b   1.000
_cell.length_c   1.000
_cell.angle_alpha   90.00
_cell.angle_beta   90.00
_cell.angle_gamma   90.00
#
_symmetry.space_group_name_H-M   'P 1'
#
loop_
_entity.id
_entity.type
_entity.pdbx_description
1 polymer ?
#
loop_
_entity_poly.entity_id
_entity_poly.type
_entity_poly.pdbx_seq_one_letter_code
_entity_poly.pdbx_strand_id
1 'polypeptide(L)'
;MQDLWEIGEAKMTTKIKRQVFYSFHFDNDVMRVQQIRNMGVIDGDEPVSPNEWEKLKKQDSGVKKWIDSNMSYKSCVVVLIGKETAKRPWVLYEIGKAWADGRGLVGIYVHNLKHPTTGACTAGSNPFDNVVVQSGSDKGKKLSSLVSCYNPKTSDAYNDIKANIGDWIEAAIASRK
;
A
#
# COMPACT_ATOMS: atom_id res chain seq x y z
N MET A 1 56.74 -7.22 -10.02
CA MET A 1 56.17 -6.03 -9.43
C MET A 1 55.02 -5.58 -10.28
N GLN A 2 53.83 -5.97 -9.94
CA GLN A 2 52.61 -5.56 -10.65
C GLN A 2 51.58 -5.24 -9.59
N ASP A 3 51.24 -3.98 -9.54
CA ASP A 3 50.33 -3.43 -8.55
C ASP A 3 48.88 -3.73 -8.94
N LEU A 4 48.26 -4.50 -8.09
CA LEU A 4 46.87 -4.82 -8.14
C LEU A 4 46.07 -3.73 -7.41
N TRP A 5 45.50 -2.79 -8.15
CA TRP A 5 44.46 -1.91 -7.67
C TRP A 5 43.15 -2.26 -8.40
N GLU A 6 42.59 -3.41 -8.16
CA GLU A 6 41.18 -3.62 -8.41
C GLU A 6 40.38 -3.06 -7.25
N ILE A 7 40.12 -1.76 -7.31
CA ILE A 7 39.07 -1.16 -6.51
C ILE A 7 37.76 -1.60 -7.16
N GLY A 8 37.17 -2.63 -6.60
CA GLY A 8 35.81 -3.03 -6.96
C GLY A 8 34.88 -1.83 -6.79
N GLU A 9 34.45 -1.25 -7.91
CA GLU A 9 33.33 -0.31 -7.92
C GLU A 9 32.13 -1.03 -7.35
N ALA A 10 31.85 -0.82 -6.06
CA ALA A 10 30.56 -1.12 -5.49
C ALA A 10 29.55 -0.27 -6.24
N LYS A 11 28.87 -0.88 -7.22
CA LYS A 11 27.70 -0.32 -7.86
C LYS A 11 26.72 0.06 -6.75
N MET A 12 26.74 1.32 -6.34
CA MET A 12 25.64 1.90 -5.57
C MET A 12 24.41 1.89 -6.49
N THR A 13 23.68 0.80 -6.45
CA THR A 13 22.32 0.77 -7.00
C THR A 13 21.52 1.73 -6.15
N THR A 14 21.36 2.95 -6.62
CA THR A 14 20.38 3.88 -6.09
C THR A 14 19.02 3.19 -6.18
N LYS A 15 18.52 2.71 -5.04
CA LYS A 15 17.23 2.05 -4.96
C LYS A 15 16.17 3.07 -5.36
N ILE A 16 15.60 2.93 -6.56
CA ILE A 16 14.59 3.86 -7.08
C ILE A 16 13.38 3.78 -6.15
N LYS A 17 13.03 4.91 -5.53
CA LYS A 17 11.80 4.99 -4.74
C LYS A 17 10.59 4.85 -5.67
N ARG A 18 9.74 3.87 -5.39
CA ARG A 18 8.51 3.67 -6.16
C ARG A 18 7.46 4.67 -5.75
N GLN A 19 6.76 5.21 -6.73
CA GLN A 19 5.54 5.98 -6.47
C GLN A 19 4.37 5.04 -6.28
N VAL A 20 3.74 5.12 -5.12
CA VAL A 20 2.63 4.26 -4.71
C VAL A 20 1.39 5.06 -4.38
N PHE A 21 0.25 4.42 -4.53
CA PHE A 21 -1.02 4.91 -4.00
C PHE A 21 -1.31 4.17 -2.69
N TYR A 22 -1.59 4.91 -1.62
CA TYR A 22 -2.00 4.34 -0.34
C TYR A 22 -3.53 4.20 -0.28
N SER A 23 -4.00 2.97 -0.10
CA SER A 23 -5.40 2.64 0.14
C SER A 23 -5.61 2.28 1.60
N PHE A 24 -6.41 3.02 2.34
CA PHE A 24 -6.60 2.84 3.79
C PHE A 24 -7.87 3.50 4.31
N HIS A 25 -8.27 3.14 5.53
CA HIS A 25 -9.35 3.83 6.22
C HIS A 25 -8.85 5.12 6.88
N PHE A 26 -9.20 6.27 6.31
CA PHE A 26 -8.66 7.56 6.70
C PHE A 26 -8.87 7.89 8.18
N ASP A 27 -10.11 7.81 8.66
CA ASP A 27 -10.46 8.23 10.02
C ASP A 27 -9.69 7.44 11.11
N ASN A 28 -9.43 6.15 10.85
CA ASN A 28 -8.76 5.29 11.83
C ASN A 28 -7.25 5.24 11.69
N ASP A 29 -6.74 5.31 10.47
CA ASP A 29 -5.38 4.86 10.19
C ASP A 29 -4.44 5.94 9.62
N VAL A 30 -4.93 7.18 9.42
CA VAL A 30 -4.11 8.27 8.85
C VAL A 30 -2.78 8.47 9.58
N MET A 31 -2.76 8.37 10.92
CA MET A 31 -1.54 8.52 11.71
C MET A 31 -0.56 7.35 11.52
N ARG A 32 -1.07 6.14 11.27
CA ARG A 32 -0.24 4.97 10.92
C ARG A 32 0.34 5.09 9.51
N VAL A 33 -0.45 5.63 8.58
CA VAL A 33 0.00 5.95 7.21
C VAL A 33 1.14 6.97 7.23
N GLN A 34 1.02 8.03 8.04
CA GLN A 34 2.09 9.00 8.21
C GLN A 34 3.39 8.38 8.74
N GLN A 35 3.32 7.42 9.64
CA GLN A 35 4.52 6.72 10.10
C GLN A 35 5.22 6.01 8.93
N ILE A 36 4.46 5.33 8.06
CA ILE A 36 5.02 4.63 6.89
C ILE A 36 5.64 5.63 5.90
N ARG A 37 4.99 6.74 5.64
CA ARG A 37 5.53 7.80 4.77
C ARG A 37 6.83 8.37 5.32
N ASN A 38 6.90 8.61 6.63
CA ASN A 38 8.07 9.15 7.30
C ASN A 38 9.26 8.18 7.34
N MET A 39 9.08 6.90 6.99
CA MET A 39 10.19 5.96 6.82
C MET A 39 11.10 6.34 5.64
N GLY A 40 10.60 7.10 4.67
CA GLY A 40 11.37 7.58 3.52
C GLY A 40 11.80 6.50 2.53
N VAL A 41 11.21 5.32 2.60
CA VAL A 41 11.54 4.16 1.75
C VAL A 41 10.83 4.22 0.41
N ILE A 42 9.61 4.73 0.40
CA ILE A 42 8.74 4.82 -0.78
C ILE A 42 8.18 6.23 -0.91
N ASP A 43 7.81 6.62 -2.13
CA ASP A 43 7.10 7.86 -2.38
C ASP A 43 5.61 7.56 -2.56
N GLY A 44 4.78 8.21 -1.77
CA GLY A 44 3.32 8.16 -1.87
C GLY A 44 2.75 9.56 -1.75
N ASP A 45 1.54 9.76 -2.26
CA ASP A 45 0.86 11.03 -2.11
C ASP A 45 0.57 11.32 -0.64
N GLU A 46 0.48 12.60 -0.31
CA GLU A 46 0.03 12.99 1.02
C GLU A 46 -1.42 12.54 1.22
N PRO A 47 -1.75 12.00 2.40
CA PRO A 47 -3.15 11.78 2.74
C PRO A 47 -3.91 13.10 2.59
N VAL A 48 -5.11 13.02 2.02
CA VAL A 48 -5.99 14.19 1.89
C VAL A 48 -6.26 14.75 3.28
N SER A 49 -6.27 16.06 3.41
CA SER A 49 -6.61 16.67 4.69
C SER A 49 -8.05 16.32 5.10
N PRO A 50 -8.38 16.28 6.39
CA PRO A 50 -9.74 16.01 6.84
C PRO A 50 -10.79 16.90 6.17
N ASN A 51 -10.49 18.17 5.95
CA ASN A 51 -11.40 19.11 5.30
C ASN A 51 -11.62 18.80 3.82
N GLU A 52 -10.58 18.40 3.10
CA GLU A 52 -10.67 17.98 1.70
C GLU A 52 -11.41 16.64 1.58
N TRP A 53 -11.14 15.69 2.48
CA TRP A 53 -11.84 14.42 2.52
C TRP A 53 -13.35 14.59 2.74
N GLU A 54 -13.76 15.46 3.67
CA GLU A 54 -15.17 15.76 3.91
C GLU A 54 -15.86 16.41 2.70
N LYS A 55 -15.15 17.26 1.94
CA LYS A 55 -15.66 17.80 0.68
C LYS A 55 -15.84 16.73 -0.38
N LEU A 56 -14.90 15.82 -0.50
CA LEU A 56 -14.95 14.73 -1.47
C LEU A 56 -16.07 13.73 -1.14
N LYS A 57 -16.27 13.38 0.13
CA LYS A 57 -17.34 12.47 0.58
C LYS A 57 -18.74 12.93 0.22
N LYS A 58 -18.96 14.23 0.08
CA LYS A 58 -20.29 14.80 -0.28
C LYS A 58 -20.68 14.50 -1.73
N GLN A 59 -19.75 14.06 -2.56
CA GLN A 59 -19.97 13.78 -3.98
C GLN A 59 -19.27 12.48 -4.39
N ASP A 60 -20.01 11.41 -4.58
CA ASP A 60 -19.45 10.12 -5.02
C ASP A 60 -18.62 10.23 -6.30
N SER A 61 -19.07 11.05 -7.26
CA SER A 61 -18.32 11.32 -8.49
C SER A 61 -17.01 12.06 -8.25
N GLY A 62 -16.94 12.89 -7.21
CA GLY A 62 -15.73 13.60 -6.81
C GLY A 62 -14.67 12.66 -6.24
N VAL A 63 -15.07 11.76 -5.34
CA VAL A 63 -14.17 10.74 -4.76
C VAL A 63 -13.62 9.83 -5.84
N LYS A 64 -14.47 9.33 -6.74
CA LYS A 64 -14.05 8.47 -7.83
C LYS A 64 -13.03 9.14 -8.74
N LYS A 65 -13.30 10.37 -9.19
CA LYS A 65 -12.36 11.15 -10.02
C LYS A 65 -11.04 11.38 -9.32
N TRP A 66 -11.07 11.68 -8.03
CA TRP A 66 -9.87 11.89 -7.23
C TRP A 66 -9.03 10.60 -7.17
N ILE A 67 -9.66 9.44 -6.89
CA ILE A 67 -8.97 8.14 -6.88
C ILE A 67 -8.36 7.87 -8.25
N ASP A 68 -9.13 8.00 -9.32
CA ASP A 68 -8.68 7.71 -10.68
C ASP A 68 -7.48 8.59 -11.09
N SER A 69 -7.52 9.87 -10.76
CA SER A 69 -6.44 10.82 -11.06
C SER A 69 -5.16 10.52 -10.26
N ASN A 70 -5.30 10.28 -8.94
CA ASN A 70 -4.15 10.05 -8.07
C ASN A 70 -3.52 8.67 -8.27
N MET A 71 -4.28 7.68 -8.74
CA MET A 71 -3.78 6.34 -9.03
C MET A 71 -3.09 6.25 -10.40
N SER A 72 -3.38 7.16 -11.34
CA SER A 72 -3.03 7.01 -12.77
C SER A 72 -1.54 6.82 -13.03
N TYR A 73 -0.66 7.46 -12.27
CA TYR A 73 0.80 7.38 -12.45
C TYR A 73 1.51 6.49 -11.42
N LYS A 74 0.75 5.73 -10.63
CA LYS A 74 1.32 4.89 -9.57
C LYS A 74 1.60 3.49 -10.09
N SER A 75 2.75 2.93 -9.74
CA SER A 75 3.13 1.57 -10.16
C SER A 75 2.53 0.49 -9.25
N CYS A 76 2.17 0.84 -8.03
CA CYS A 76 1.63 -0.09 -7.04
C CYS A 76 0.60 0.61 -6.15
N VAL A 77 -0.42 -0.14 -5.76
CA VAL A 77 -1.36 0.23 -4.69
C VAL A 77 -1.02 -0.56 -3.44
N VAL A 78 -0.72 0.16 -2.38
CA VAL A 78 -0.41 -0.41 -1.06
C VAL A 78 -1.64 -0.27 -0.17
N VAL A 79 -2.30 -1.38 0.11
CA VAL A 79 -3.47 -1.42 0.98
C VAL A 79 -2.99 -1.58 2.43
N LEU A 80 -3.18 -0.53 3.23
CA LEU A 80 -2.81 -0.51 4.64
C LEU A 80 -4.00 -0.98 5.47
N ILE A 81 -3.91 -2.20 5.99
CA ILE A 81 -5.01 -2.93 6.59
C ILE A 81 -5.05 -2.68 8.10
N GLY A 82 -5.97 -1.82 8.52
CA GLY A 82 -6.34 -1.63 9.91
C GLY A 82 -7.63 -2.37 10.28
N LYS A 83 -8.18 -2.08 11.45
CA LYS A 83 -9.35 -2.76 12.02
C LYS A 83 -10.58 -2.77 11.11
N GLU A 84 -10.86 -1.65 10.42
CA GLU A 84 -12.10 -1.43 9.68
C GLU A 84 -11.91 -1.29 8.16
N THR A 85 -10.69 -1.49 7.66
CA THR A 85 -10.32 -1.25 6.25
C THR A 85 -11.17 -2.10 5.28
N ALA A 86 -11.39 -3.37 5.58
CA ALA A 86 -12.15 -4.28 4.73
C ALA A 86 -13.64 -3.92 4.56
N LYS A 87 -14.16 -3.03 5.41
CA LYS A 87 -15.56 -2.57 5.36
C LYS A 87 -15.75 -1.28 4.57
N ARG A 88 -14.68 -0.71 4.00
CA ARG A 88 -14.74 0.59 3.31
C ARG A 88 -15.00 0.42 1.81
N PRO A 89 -16.15 0.89 1.31
CA PRO A 89 -16.49 0.75 -0.11
C PRO A 89 -15.43 1.37 -1.05
N TRP A 90 -14.85 2.50 -0.68
CA TRP A 90 -13.82 3.15 -1.48
C TRP A 90 -12.50 2.37 -1.51
N VAL A 91 -12.12 1.72 -0.41
CA VAL A 91 -10.97 0.81 -0.40
C VAL A 91 -11.21 -0.37 -1.35
N LEU A 92 -12.40 -0.96 -1.34
CA LEU A 92 -12.75 -2.05 -2.26
C LEU A 92 -12.76 -1.58 -3.72
N TYR A 93 -13.22 -0.37 -3.99
CA TYR A 93 -13.15 0.25 -5.32
C TYR A 93 -11.68 0.43 -5.77
N GLU A 94 -10.83 0.98 -4.92
CA GLU A 94 -9.40 1.19 -5.19
C GLU A 94 -8.68 -0.12 -5.50
N ILE A 95 -8.97 -1.17 -4.73
CA ILE A 95 -8.43 -2.52 -4.95
C ILE A 95 -8.87 -3.06 -6.31
N GLY A 96 -10.16 -3.01 -6.62
CA GLY A 96 -10.71 -3.50 -7.88
C GLY A 96 -10.13 -2.76 -9.08
N LYS A 97 -10.01 -1.42 -8.97
CA LYS A 97 -9.41 -0.58 -10.01
C LYS A 97 -7.93 -0.89 -10.21
N ALA A 98 -7.15 -0.98 -9.13
CA ALA A 98 -5.73 -1.32 -9.21
C ALA A 98 -5.50 -2.65 -9.92
N TRP A 99 -6.33 -3.65 -9.62
CA TRP A 99 -6.27 -4.94 -10.30
C TRP A 99 -6.62 -4.83 -11.78
N ALA A 100 -7.71 -4.17 -12.12
CA ALA A 100 -8.15 -3.99 -13.51
C ALA A 100 -7.12 -3.22 -14.36
N ASP A 101 -6.45 -2.23 -13.77
CA ASP A 101 -5.41 -1.43 -14.42
C ASP A 101 -4.05 -2.18 -14.52
N GLY A 102 -3.93 -3.41 -14.02
CA GLY A 102 -2.69 -4.19 -14.06
C GLY A 102 -1.59 -3.67 -13.12
N ARG A 103 -1.92 -2.87 -12.10
CA ARG A 103 -0.95 -2.32 -11.15
C ARG A 103 -0.51 -3.38 -10.14
N GLY A 104 0.69 -3.22 -9.58
CA GLY A 104 1.10 -3.96 -8.40
C GLY A 104 0.08 -3.73 -7.27
N LEU A 105 -0.21 -4.77 -6.51
CA LEU A 105 -1.18 -4.72 -5.42
C LEU A 105 -0.67 -5.54 -4.25
N VAL A 106 -0.60 -4.94 -3.07
CA VAL A 106 -0.07 -5.56 -1.86
C VAL A 106 -0.83 -5.10 -0.63
N GLY A 107 -1.07 -5.99 0.30
CA GLY A 107 -1.64 -5.69 1.61
C GLY A 107 -0.59 -5.68 2.71
N ILE A 108 -0.67 -4.71 3.61
CA ILE A 108 0.18 -4.64 4.80
C ILE A 108 -0.70 -4.36 6.01
N TYR A 109 -0.71 -5.26 6.98
CA TYR A 109 -1.41 -5.02 8.23
C TYR A 109 -0.70 -3.97 9.06
N VAL A 110 -1.44 -2.94 9.50
CA VAL A 110 -0.90 -1.79 10.24
C VAL A 110 -1.41 -1.70 11.68
N HIS A 111 -2.22 -2.65 12.13
CA HIS A 111 -2.81 -2.65 13.47
C HIS A 111 -1.76 -2.66 14.59
N ASN A 112 -0.56 -3.19 14.36
CA ASN A 112 0.55 -3.20 15.31
C ASN A 112 1.40 -1.92 15.29
N LEU A 113 1.22 -1.02 14.32
CA LEU A 113 1.77 0.33 14.39
C LEU A 113 1.00 1.12 15.45
N LYS A 114 1.72 1.65 16.42
CA LYS A 114 1.10 2.35 17.54
C LYS A 114 0.59 3.72 17.10
N HIS A 115 -0.71 3.92 17.21
CA HIS A 115 -1.29 5.26 17.11
C HIS A 115 -0.83 6.09 18.31
N PRO A 116 -0.49 7.38 18.14
CA PRO A 116 0.05 8.21 19.24
C PRO A 116 -0.84 8.27 20.48
N THR A 117 -2.15 8.22 20.29
CA THR A 117 -3.11 8.35 21.38
C THR A 117 -3.66 7.00 21.87
N THR A 118 -3.96 6.07 20.92
CA THR A 118 -4.70 4.83 21.22
C THR A 118 -3.84 3.57 21.18
N GLY A 119 -2.56 3.69 20.77
CA GLY A 119 -1.63 2.55 20.66
C GLY A 119 -1.96 1.61 19.49
N ALA A 120 -1.62 0.34 19.65
CA ALA A 120 -1.98 -0.72 18.70
C ALA A 120 -3.49 -1.01 18.76
N CYS A 121 -4.03 -1.56 17.68
CA CYS A 121 -5.42 -2.00 17.63
C CYS A 121 -5.53 -3.47 17.24
N THR A 122 -6.75 -4.00 17.17
CA THR A 122 -6.98 -5.36 16.69
C THR A 122 -6.84 -5.43 15.17
N ALA A 123 -6.35 -6.56 14.65
CA ALA A 123 -6.29 -6.82 13.22
C ALA A 123 -7.70 -6.80 12.60
N GLY A 124 -7.83 -6.19 11.43
CA GLY A 124 -9.02 -6.26 10.60
C GLY A 124 -9.02 -7.50 9.70
N SER A 125 -10.16 -7.72 9.03
CA SER A 125 -10.27 -8.75 8.01
C SER A 125 -9.47 -8.36 6.76
N ASN A 126 -9.11 -9.35 5.95
CA ASN A 126 -8.42 -9.12 4.68
C ASN A 126 -9.40 -8.50 3.65
N PRO A 127 -9.18 -7.27 3.20
CA PRO A 127 -10.09 -6.62 2.24
C PRO A 127 -10.13 -7.32 0.87
N PHE A 128 -9.10 -8.06 0.51
CA PHE A 128 -9.04 -8.80 -0.75
C PHE A 128 -10.00 -9.98 -0.81
N ASP A 129 -10.51 -10.45 0.33
CA ASP A 129 -11.59 -11.46 0.39
C ASP A 129 -12.91 -10.95 -0.19
N ASN A 130 -13.11 -9.63 -0.21
CA ASN A 130 -14.33 -8.98 -0.65
C ASN A 130 -14.30 -8.55 -2.12
N VAL A 131 -13.20 -8.83 -2.83
CA VAL A 131 -13.06 -8.46 -4.26
C VAL A 131 -12.82 -9.70 -5.09
N VAL A 132 -13.69 -9.91 -6.09
CA VAL A 132 -13.62 -11.01 -7.03
C VAL A 132 -13.19 -10.50 -8.39
N VAL A 133 -12.27 -11.22 -9.04
CA VAL A 133 -11.77 -10.88 -10.37
C VAL A 133 -12.89 -11.00 -11.40
N GLN A 134 -13.14 -9.94 -12.18
CA GLN A 134 -14.26 -9.86 -13.11
C GLN A 134 -13.94 -10.34 -14.54
N SER A 135 -12.65 -10.39 -14.91
CA SER A 135 -12.22 -10.73 -16.27
C SER A 135 -10.85 -11.38 -16.28
N GLY A 136 -10.47 -11.94 -17.42
CA GLY A 136 -9.17 -12.59 -17.63
C GLY A 136 -9.11 -14.03 -17.11
N SER A 137 -7.92 -14.60 -17.06
CA SER A 137 -7.67 -16.00 -16.65
C SER A 137 -8.04 -16.30 -15.19
N ASP A 138 -8.04 -15.26 -14.35
CA ASP A 138 -8.35 -15.40 -12.91
C ASP A 138 -9.81 -15.04 -12.57
N LYS A 139 -10.67 -14.85 -13.59
CA LYS A 139 -12.08 -14.53 -13.39
C LYS A 139 -12.75 -15.51 -12.40
N GLY A 140 -13.48 -14.95 -11.45
CA GLY A 140 -14.17 -15.69 -10.40
C GLY A 140 -13.33 -15.99 -9.16
N LYS A 141 -12.02 -15.78 -9.19
CA LYS A 141 -11.18 -15.93 -8.00
C LYS A 141 -11.27 -14.70 -7.09
N LYS A 142 -11.20 -14.91 -5.79
CA LYS A 142 -11.01 -13.83 -4.82
C LYS A 142 -9.59 -13.29 -4.91
N LEU A 143 -9.42 -11.98 -4.81
CA LEU A 143 -8.10 -11.38 -4.83
C LEU A 143 -7.21 -11.82 -3.67
N SER A 144 -7.75 -12.25 -2.55
CA SER A 144 -7.00 -12.80 -1.43
C SER A 144 -6.22 -14.08 -1.78
N SER A 145 -6.59 -14.79 -2.85
CA SER A 145 -5.81 -15.93 -3.35
C SER A 145 -4.68 -15.56 -4.31
N LEU A 146 -4.62 -14.32 -4.73
CA LEU A 146 -3.69 -13.83 -5.76
C LEU A 146 -2.75 -12.73 -5.27
N VAL A 147 -3.15 -12.00 -4.23
CA VAL A 147 -2.44 -10.84 -3.69
C VAL A 147 -1.81 -11.18 -2.34
N SER A 148 -0.53 -10.89 -2.21
CA SER A 148 0.19 -11.09 -0.94
C SER A 148 -0.21 -10.06 0.10
N CYS A 149 -0.43 -10.53 1.33
CA CYS A 149 -0.63 -9.68 2.51
C CYS A 149 0.45 -10.01 3.54
N TYR A 150 1.07 -8.97 4.07
CA TYR A 150 2.13 -9.10 5.07
C TYR A 150 1.63 -8.62 6.43
N ASN A 151 1.93 -9.41 7.46
CA ASN A 151 1.62 -9.06 8.84
C ASN A 151 2.93 -8.81 9.62
N PRO A 152 3.33 -7.54 9.79
CA PRO A 152 4.58 -7.19 10.44
C PRO A 152 4.66 -7.68 11.88
N LYS A 153 5.89 -7.90 12.35
CA LYS A 153 6.17 -8.40 13.71
C LYS A 153 5.53 -7.51 14.76
N THR A 154 4.77 -8.11 15.67
CA THR A 154 4.08 -7.40 16.76
C THR A 154 5.04 -6.63 17.66
N SER A 155 6.24 -7.18 17.90
CA SER A 155 7.25 -6.57 18.77
C SER A 155 7.89 -5.31 18.19
N ASP A 156 7.98 -5.20 16.85
CA ASP A 156 8.63 -4.07 16.17
C ASP A 156 8.09 -3.91 14.74
N ALA A 157 6.81 -3.59 14.63
CA ALA A 157 6.13 -3.44 13.34
C ALA A 157 6.74 -2.30 12.50
N TYR A 158 7.19 -1.22 13.13
CA TYR A 158 7.77 -0.09 12.41
C TYR A 158 9.04 -0.48 11.63
N ASN A 159 10.01 -1.08 12.32
CA ASN A 159 11.27 -1.47 11.69
C ASN A 159 11.10 -2.65 10.73
N ASP A 160 10.18 -3.55 11.00
CA ASP A 160 9.87 -4.65 10.11
C ASP A 160 9.28 -4.14 8.77
N ILE A 161 8.32 -3.22 8.81
CA ILE A 161 7.80 -2.57 7.60
C ILE A 161 8.92 -1.80 6.90
N LYS A 162 9.67 -0.98 7.61
CA LYS A 162 10.74 -0.15 7.04
C LYS A 162 11.78 -0.98 6.30
N ALA A 163 12.14 -2.13 6.82
CA ALA A 163 13.12 -3.02 6.22
C ALA A 163 12.61 -3.73 4.95
N ASN A 164 11.31 -4.04 4.88
CA ASN A 164 10.77 -4.97 3.89
C ASN A 164 9.83 -4.34 2.86
N ILE A 165 9.21 -3.19 3.14
CA ILE A 165 8.15 -2.62 2.29
C ILE A 165 8.58 -2.41 0.84
N GLY A 166 9.82 -2.02 0.61
CA GLY A 166 10.37 -1.87 -0.75
C GLY A 166 10.33 -3.18 -1.53
N ASP A 167 10.77 -4.27 -0.92
CA ASP A 167 10.81 -5.58 -1.56
C ASP A 167 9.41 -6.16 -1.76
N TRP A 168 8.49 -5.93 -0.83
CA TRP A 168 7.08 -6.32 -0.98
C TRP A 168 6.41 -5.62 -2.16
N ILE A 169 6.71 -4.34 -2.38
CA ILE A 169 6.21 -3.57 -3.51
C ILE A 169 6.79 -4.08 -4.82
N GLU A 170 8.11 -4.33 -4.88
CA GLU A 170 8.73 -4.87 -6.09
C GLU A 170 8.17 -6.25 -6.46
N ALA A 171 7.95 -7.13 -5.49
CA ALA A 171 7.30 -8.41 -5.71
C ALA A 171 5.87 -8.25 -6.25
N ALA A 172 5.10 -7.32 -5.69
CA ALA A 172 3.75 -7.03 -6.15
C ALA A 172 3.71 -6.51 -7.60
N ILE A 173 4.65 -5.63 -7.97
CA ILE A 173 4.77 -5.12 -9.35
C ILE A 173 5.16 -6.26 -10.29
N ALA A 174 6.13 -7.09 -9.91
CA ALA A 174 6.61 -8.21 -10.72
C ALA A 174 5.51 -9.25 -10.99
N SER A 175 4.62 -9.49 -10.02
CA SER A 175 3.51 -10.45 -10.15
C SER A 175 2.43 -10.02 -11.15
N ARG A 176 2.48 -8.79 -11.66
CA ARG A 176 1.50 -8.22 -12.61
C ARG A 176 2.05 -8.09 -14.03
N LYS A 177 3.32 -8.47 -14.24
CA LYS A 177 3.96 -8.54 -15.56
C LYS A 177 3.82 -9.94 -16.13
#